data_3225a2ae13a9b88df44832f176f93b17
#
_entry.id   3225a2ae13a9b88df44832f176f93b17
#
_cell.length_a   1.000
_cell.length_b   1.000
_cell.length_c   1.000
_cell.angle_alpha   90.00
_cell.angle_beta   90.00
_cell.angle_gamma   90.00
#
_symmetry.space_group_name_H-M   'P 1'
#
loop_
_entity.id
_entity.type
_entity.pdbx_description
1 polymer ?
#
loop_
_entity_poly.entity_id
_entity_poly.type
_entity_poly.pdbx_seq_one_letter_code
_entity_poly.pdbx_strand_id
1 'polypeptide(L)'
;LSLMKNLAKHKIAVKTREVLVQAIYQHLFEKTPSKEILEQFKKEHRSEKVDFKRFKLCIDALIKDNEDIEKTISKEMKIKENEIEIIDKAILCLGIIEMNNKMAPRTVVIDECIRLTKKFSNPESYKFINASLDKI
;
A
#
# COMPACT_ATOMS: atom_id res chain seq x y z
N LEU A 1 -11.47 23.06 16.03
CA LEU A 1 -10.02 22.95 15.81
C LEU A 1 -9.54 21.51 15.74
N SER A 2 -9.90 20.67 16.74
CA SER A 2 -9.52 19.25 16.73
C SER A 2 -10.15 18.49 15.56
N LEU A 3 -11.38 18.80 15.19
CA LEU A 3 -12.04 18.22 14.03
C LEU A 3 -11.29 18.55 12.74
N MET A 4 -10.89 19.81 12.56
CA MET A 4 -10.13 20.24 11.37
C MET A 4 -8.78 19.58 11.30
N LYS A 5 -8.09 19.43 12.42
CA LYS A 5 -6.81 18.70 12.49
C LYS A 5 -6.97 17.23 12.11
N ASN A 6 -8.06 16.59 12.60
CA ASN A 6 -8.33 15.18 12.28
C ASN A 6 -8.67 15.00 10.80
N LEU A 7 -9.42 15.92 10.20
CA LEU A 7 -9.73 15.90 8.78
C LEU A 7 -8.46 16.08 7.93
N ALA A 8 -7.58 17.00 8.33
CA ALA A 8 -6.31 17.22 7.64
C ALA A 8 -5.42 15.98 7.69
N LYS A 9 -5.30 15.34 8.87
CA LYS A 9 -4.55 14.09 9.02
C LYS A 9 -5.14 12.97 8.18
N HIS A 10 -6.46 12.88 8.12
CA HIS A 10 -7.15 11.87 7.32
C HIS A 10 -6.85 12.06 5.83
N LYS A 11 -6.90 13.29 5.33
CA LYS A 11 -6.57 13.61 3.93
C LYS A 11 -5.13 13.25 3.60
N ILE A 12 -4.20 13.52 4.51
CA ILE A 12 -2.79 13.17 4.32
C ILE A 12 -2.63 11.64 4.29
N ALA A 13 -3.28 10.92 5.19
CA ALA A 13 -3.22 9.46 5.22
C ALA A 13 -3.77 8.84 3.93
N VAL A 14 -4.90 9.34 3.44
CA VAL A 14 -5.50 8.91 2.17
C VAL A 14 -4.54 9.15 1.01
N LYS A 15 -4.01 10.36 0.91
CA LYS A 15 -3.08 10.72 -0.17
C LYS A 15 -1.78 9.93 -0.09
N THR A 16 -1.25 9.73 1.11
CA THR A 16 -0.02 8.95 1.31
C THR A 16 -0.19 7.52 0.82
N ARG A 17 -1.33 6.88 1.10
CA ARG A 17 -1.62 5.53 0.61
C ARG A 17 -1.72 5.49 -0.92
N GLU A 18 -2.34 6.49 -1.54
CA GLU A 18 -2.43 6.58 -3.00
C GLU A 18 -1.05 6.69 -3.64
N VAL A 19 -0.20 7.52 -3.07
CA VAL A 19 1.18 7.69 -3.54
C VAL A 19 1.99 6.41 -3.31
N LEU A 20 1.81 5.77 -2.15
CA LEU A 20 2.47 4.49 -1.83
C LEU A 20 2.14 3.37 -2.81
N VAL A 21 0.88 3.21 -3.19
CA VAL A 21 0.50 2.19 -4.18
C VAL A 21 1.25 2.40 -5.49
N GLN A 22 1.37 3.65 -5.94
CA GLN A 22 2.11 3.99 -7.16
C GLN A 22 3.60 3.67 -7.02
N ALA A 23 4.18 3.99 -5.88
CA ALA A 23 5.59 3.72 -5.60
C ALA A 23 5.87 2.20 -5.52
N ILE A 24 5.01 1.47 -4.83
CA ILE A 24 5.13 0.00 -4.72
C ILE A 24 4.98 -0.63 -6.11
N TYR A 25 3.99 -0.18 -6.89
CA TYR A 25 3.81 -0.63 -8.28
C TYR A 25 5.08 -0.42 -9.10
N GLN A 26 5.66 0.77 -9.02
CA GLN A 26 6.90 1.09 -9.75
C GLN A 26 8.04 0.16 -9.33
N HIS A 27 8.21 -0.07 -8.04
CA HIS A 27 9.24 -0.98 -7.53
C HIS A 27 9.02 -2.42 -8.03
N LEU A 28 7.79 -2.92 -7.99
CA LEU A 28 7.46 -4.27 -8.44
C LEU A 28 7.66 -4.43 -9.94
N PHE A 29 7.30 -3.43 -10.72
CA PHE A 29 7.36 -3.47 -12.19
C PHE A 29 8.76 -3.18 -12.73
N GLU A 30 9.39 -2.09 -12.27
CA GLU A 30 10.66 -1.60 -12.82
C GLU A 30 11.88 -1.97 -11.96
N LYS A 31 11.67 -2.49 -10.76
CA LYS A 31 12.74 -2.79 -9.79
C LYS A 31 13.55 -1.56 -9.38
N THR A 32 12.94 -0.38 -9.41
CA THR A 32 13.60 0.86 -9.00
C THR A 32 14.05 0.77 -7.54
N PRO A 33 15.31 1.09 -7.22
CA PRO A 33 15.81 1.05 -5.84
C PRO A 33 15.04 2.00 -4.92
N SER A 34 14.93 1.62 -3.65
CA SER A 34 14.16 2.38 -2.65
C SER A 34 14.59 3.83 -2.52
N LYS A 35 15.89 4.08 -2.56
CA LYS A 35 16.44 5.43 -2.46
C LYS A 35 15.98 6.32 -3.61
N GLU A 36 15.99 5.78 -4.82
CA GLU A 36 15.53 6.50 -6.02
C GLU A 36 14.04 6.77 -5.97
N ILE A 37 13.26 5.79 -5.51
CA ILE A 37 11.80 5.97 -5.31
C ILE A 37 11.53 7.11 -4.34
N LEU A 38 12.19 7.11 -3.19
CA LEU A 38 12.01 8.16 -2.19
C LEU A 38 12.34 9.54 -2.75
N GLU A 39 13.48 9.66 -3.43
CA GLU A 39 13.90 10.92 -4.05
C GLU A 39 12.91 11.39 -5.12
N GLN A 40 12.48 10.48 -5.98
CA GLN A 40 11.52 10.77 -7.05
C GLN A 40 10.20 11.30 -6.48
N PHE A 41 9.61 10.57 -5.55
CA PHE A 41 8.29 10.92 -5.00
C PHE A 41 8.34 12.19 -4.14
N LYS A 42 9.46 12.46 -3.46
CA LYS A 42 9.66 13.73 -2.74
C LYS A 42 9.70 14.92 -3.68
N LYS A 43 10.20 14.76 -4.91
CA LYS A 43 10.19 15.81 -5.91
C LYS A 43 8.82 16.02 -6.52
N GLU A 44 8.05 14.94 -6.69
CA GLU A 44 6.74 14.97 -7.35
C GLU A 44 5.61 15.40 -6.42
N HIS A 45 5.77 15.25 -5.11
CA HIS A 45 4.70 15.49 -4.13
C HIS A 45 5.20 16.40 -2.99
N ARG A 46 4.32 17.30 -2.59
CA ARG A 46 4.61 18.24 -1.51
C ARG A 46 4.57 17.54 -0.14
N SER A 47 5.52 17.89 0.73
CA SER A 47 5.62 17.30 2.07
C SER A 47 4.41 17.62 2.97
N GLU A 48 3.67 18.69 2.67
CA GLU A 48 2.43 19.02 3.40
C GLU A 48 1.26 18.10 3.01
N LYS A 49 1.36 17.39 1.88
CA LYS A 49 0.29 16.54 1.34
C LYS A 49 0.54 15.05 1.56
N VAL A 50 1.80 14.66 1.75
CA VAL A 50 2.21 13.26 1.87
C VAL A 50 3.08 13.10 3.11
N ASP A 51 2.77 12.12 3.93
CA ASP A 51 3.59 11.74 5.09
C ASP A 51 4.77 10.90 4.60
N PHE A 52 5.90 11.54 4.32
CA PHE A 52 7.10 10.85 3.82
C PHE A 52 7.82 10.00 4.87
N LYS A 53 7.57 10.23 6.14
CA LYS A 53 8.08 9.35 7.19
C LYS A 53 7.39 7.99 7.08
N ARG A 54 6.06 8.00 6.93
CA ARG A 54 5.25 6.80 6.72
C ARG A 54 5.58 6.14 5.38
N PHE A 55 5.73 6.95 4.32
CA PHE A 55 6.11 6.49 2.98
C PHE A 55 7.42 5.71 3.04
N LYS A 56 8.45 6.28 3.65
CA LYS A 56 9.76 5.63 3.78
C LYS A 56 9.67 4.34 4.56
N LEU A 57 8.93 4.34 5.67
CA LEU A 57 8.74 3.15 6.49
C LEU A 57 8.15 2.00 5.67
N CYS A 58 7.13 2.29 4.87
CA CYS A 58 6.46 1.28 4.04
C CYS A 58 7.37 0.76 2.92
N ILE A 59 8.11 1.65 2.25
CA ILE A 59 9.05 1.22 1.19
C ILE A 59 10.19 0.39 1.78
N ASP A 60 10.72 0.78 2.92
CA ASP A 60 11.77 0.01 3.60
C ASP A 60 11.25 -1.37 4.02
N ALA A 61 10.02 -1.44 4.54
CA ALA A 61 9.38 -2.70 4.92
C ALA A 61 9.14 -3.61 3.71
N LEU A 62 8.73 -3.04 2.58
CA LEU A 62 8.53 -3.79 1.34
C LEU A 62 9.80 -4.55 0.94
N ILE A 63 10.94 -3.91 1.08
CA ILE A 63 12.23 -4.48 0.69
C ILE A 63 12.75 -5.44 1.73
N LYS A 64 12.74 -5.01 3.00
CA LYS A 64 13.24 -5.80 4.12
C LYS A 64 12.44 -7.09 4.31
N ASP A 65 11.12 -7.00 4.25
CA ASP A 65 10.21 -8.11 4.55
C ASP A 65 9.69 -8.79 3.28
N ASN A 66 10.37 -8.61 2.15
CA ASN A 66 9.93 -9.12 0.85
C ASN A 66 9.59 -10.61 0.87
N GLU A 67 10.46 -11.44 1.45
CA GLU A 67 10.21 -12.89 1.51
C GLU A 67 8.95 -13.22 2.30
N ASP A 68 8.74 -12.57 3.44
CA ASP A 68 7.56 -12.80 4.27
C ASP A 68 6.29 -12.32 3.57
N ILE A 69 6.36 -11.19 2.89
CA ILE A 69 5.23 -10.67 2.11
C ILE A 69 4.87 -11.64 0.98
N GLU A 70 5.87 -12.15 0.25
CA GLU A 70 5.66 -13.13 -0.83
C GLU A 70 5.06 -14.43 -0.29
N LYS A 71 5.51 -14.89 0.87
CA LYS A 71 4.94 -16.08 1.53
C LYS A 71 3.48 -15.86 1.96
N THR A 72 3.18 -14.68 2.47
CA THR A 72 1.81 -14.33 2.84
C THR A 72 0.89 -14.41 1.62
N ILE A 73 1.31 -13.84 0.51
CA ILE A 73 0.52 -13.86 -0.73
C ILE A 73 0.37 -15.27 -1.27
N SER A 74 1.46 -16.03 -1.36
CA SER A 74 1.44 -17.36 -1.98
C SER A 74 0.83 -18.43 -1.10
N LYS A 75 1.12 -18.43 0.20
CA LYS A 75 0.72 -19.49 1.12
C LYS A 75 -0.53 -19.20 1.92
N GLU A 76 -0.65 -18.02 2.49
CA GLU A 76 -1.82 -17.66 3.31
C GLU A 76 -2.98 -17.22 2.44
N MET A 77 -2.73 -16.39 1.45
CA MET A 77 -3.77 -15.94 0.51
C MET A 77 -4.00 -16.93 -0.63
N LYS A 78 -3.07 -17.87 -0.84
CA LYS A 78 -3.13 -18.91 -1.87
C LYS A 78 -3.26 -18.32 -3.27
N ILE A 79 -2.48 -17.29 -3.54
CA ILE A 79 -2.43 -16.61 -4.84
C ILE A 79 -1.15 -17.01 -5.58
N LYS A 80 -1.30 -17.54 -6.80
CA LYS A 80 -0.15 -17.81 -7.66
C LYS A 80 0.28 -16.51 -8.35
N GLU A 81 1.58 -16.37 -8.59
CA GLU A 81 2.17 -15.17 -9.17
C GLU A 81 1.51 -14.75 -10.49
N ASN A 82 1.17 -15.72 -11.33
CA ASN A 82 0.55 -15.47 -12.62
C ASN A 82 -0.96 -15.23 -12.56
N GLU A 83 -1.56 -15.29 -11.38
CA GLU A 83 -3.00 -15.10 -11.17
C GLU A 83 -3.36 -13.70 -10.69
N ILE A 84 -2.37 -12.83 -10.49
CA ILE A 84 -2.57 -11.50 -9.94
C ILE A 84 -1.88 -10.44 -10.79
N GLU A 85 -2.58 -9.36 -11.06
CA GLU A 85 -1.99 -8.20 -11.73
C GLU A 85 -1.10 -7.41 -10.77
N ILE A 86 -0.07 -6.75 -11.30
CA ILE A 86 0.93 -6.04 -10.50
C ILE A 86 0.28 -4.96 -9.64
N ILE A 87 -0.72 -4.25 -10.16
CA ILE A 87 -1.39 -3.19 -9.38
C ILE A 87 -2.14 -3.80 -8.18
N ASP A 88 -2.81 -4.92 -8.35
CA ASP A 88 -3.49 -5.61 -7.25
C ASP A 88 -2.47 -6.12 -6.24
N LYS A 89 -1.35 -6.64 -6.71
CA LYS A 89 -0.25 -7.07 -5.84
C LYS A 89 0.32 -5.91 -5.04
N ALA A 90 0.47 -4.74 -5.65
CA ALA A 90 0.95 -3.54 -4.95
C ALA A 90 0.00 -3.15 -3.81
N ILE A 91 -1.31 -3.22 -4.04
CA ILE A 91 -2.32 -2.93 -3.02
C ILE A 91 -2.25 -3.95 -1.89
N LEU A 92 -2.14 -5.24 -2.22
CA LEU A 92 -1.99 -6.29 -1.20
C LEU A 92 -0.71 -6.10 -0.38
N CYS A 93 0.41 -5.76 -1.02
CA CYS A 93 1.66 -5.47 -0.32
C CYS A 93 1.47 -4.34 0.70
N LEU A 94 0.82 -3.25 0.31
CA LEU A 94 0.55 -2.16 1.22
C LEU A 94 -0.32 -2.61 2.40
N GLY A 95 -1.37 -3.37 2.14
CA GLY A 95 -2.25 -3.91 3.18
C GLY A 95 -1.48 -4.80 4.17
N ILE A 96 -0.67 -5.70 3.66
CA ILE A 96 0.17 -6.60 4.48
C ILE A 96 1.13 -5.79 5.35
N ILE A 97 1.81 -4.80 4.76
CA ILE A 97 2.76 -3.94 5.48
C ILE A 97 2.06 -3.18 6.60
N GLU A 98 0.91 -2.57 6.33
CA GLU A 98 0.18 -1.82 7.35
C GLU A 98 -0.32 -2.71 8.47
N MET A 99 -0.80 -3.92 8.17
CA MET A 99 -1.24 -4.87 9.18
C MET A 99 -0.07 -5.38 10.03
N ASN A 100 1.01 -5.80 9.40
CA ASN A 100 2.18 -6.34 10.09
C ASN A 100 2.84 -5.30 11.01
N ASN A 101 2.79 -4.05 10.65
CA ASN A 101 3.39 -2.95 11.42
C ASN A 101 2.36 -2.21 12.28
N LYS A 102 1.14 -2.72 12.36
CA LYS A 102 0.05 -2.14 13.19
C LYS A 102 -0.13 -0.64 12.95
N MET A 103 -0.08 -0.24 11.69
CA MET A 103 -0.11 1.18 11.30
C MET A 103 -1.52 1.76 11.35
N ALA A 104 -2.54 0.91 11.29
CA ALA A 104 -3.96 1.28 11.40
C ALA A 104 -4.76 0.05 11.82
N PRO A 105 -6.00 0.24 12.34
CA PRO A 105 -6.89 -0.89 12.61
C PRO A 105 -7.14 -1.73 11.36
N ARG A 106 -7.25 -3.04 11.54
CA ARG A 106 -7.46 -3.99 10.44
C ARG A 106 -8.60 -3.58 9.51
N THR A 107 -9.74 -3.15 10.07
CA THR A 107 -10.89 -2.74 9.28
C THR A 107 -10.60 -1.53 8.41
N VAL A 108 -9.82 -0.58 8.93
CA VAL A 108 -9.39 0.61 8.18
C VAL A 108 -8.48 0.20 7.02
N VAL A 109 -7.52 -0.70 7.27
CA VAL A 109 -6.59 -1.17 6.23
C VAL A 109 -7.36 -1.83 5.09
N ILE A 110 -8.30 -2.71 5.41
CA ILE A 110 -9.10 -3.41 4.40
C ILE A 110 -9.95 -2.40 3.60
N ASP A 111 -10.65 -1.50 4.28
CA ASP A 111 -11.49 -0.49 3.61
C ASP A 111 -10.67 0.40 2.69
N GLU A 112 -9.46 0.80 3.11
CA GLU A 112 -8.58 1.61 2.29
C GLU A 112 -8.04 0.83 1.09
N CYS A 113 -7.69 -0.43 1.26
CA CYS A 113 -7.28 -1.27 0.13
C CYS A 113 -8.41 -1.47 -0.88
N ILE A 114 -9.65 -1.61 -0.42
CA ILE A 114 -10.82 -1.66 -1.31
C ILE A 114 -10.96 -0.34 -2.08
N ARG A 115 -10.83 0.79 -1.40
CA ARG A 115 -10.88 2.12 -2.03
C ARG A 115 -9.79 2.29 -3.08
N LEU A 116 -8.58 1.87 -2.76
CA LEU A 116 -7.43 1.95 -3.68
C LEU A 116 -7.64 1.07 -4.91
N THR A 117 -8.22 -0.11 -4.73
CA THR A 117 -8.55 -1.02 -5.84
C THR A 117 -9.55 -0.36 -6.79
N LYS A 118 -10.59 0.25 -6.25
CA LYS A 118 -11.60 0.94 -7.08
C LYS A 118 -11.03 2.16 -7.80
N LYS A 119 -10.00 2.78 -7.26
CA LYS A 119 -9.35 3.95 -7.86
C LYS A 119 -8.32 3.58 -8.93
N PHE A 120 -7.48 2.58 -8.66
CA PHE A 120 -6.29 2.30 -9.48
C PHE A 120 -6.37 1.00 -10.29
N SER A 121 -7.25 0.09 -9.94
CA SER A 121 -7.38 -1.20 -10.60
C SER A 121 -8.75 -1.37 -11.23
N ASN A 122 -9.04 -2.58 -11.71
CA ASN A 122 -10.39 -2.96 -12.12
C ASN A 122 -11.28 -2.92 -10.87
N PRO A 123 -12.36 -2.12 -10.86
CA PRO A 123 -13.22 -2.01 -9.68
C PRO A 123 -13.72 -3.35 -9.13
N GLU A 124 -13.96 -4.34 -10.01
CA GLU A 124 -14.41 -5.67 -9.61
C GLU A 124 -13.39 -6.43 -8.78
N SER A 125 -12.10 -6.08 -8.88
CA SER A 125 -11.03 -6.71 -8.11
C SER A 125 -11.16 -6.50 -6.60
N TYR A 126 -12.00 -5.55 -6.15
CA TYR A 126 -12.16 -5.28 -4.71
C TYR A 126 -12.62 -6.50 -3.93
N LYS A 127 -13.43 -7.37 -4.54
CA LYS A 127 -13.90 -8.60 -3.90
C LYS A 127 -12.74 -9.55 -3.62
N PHE A 128 -11.87 -9.69 -4.60
CA PHE A 128 -10.66 -10.50 -4.49
C PHE A 128 -9.70 -9.93 -3.42
N ILE A 129 -9.49 -8.61 -3.43
CA ILE A 129 -8.62 -7.94 -2.45
C ILE A 129 -9.18 -8.13 -1.03
N ASN A 130 -10.48 -7.89 -0.85
CA ASN A 130 -11.13 -8.06 0.46
C ASN A 130 -10.98 -9.50 0.96
N ALA A 131 -11.32 -10.48 0.12
CA ALA A 131 -11.22 -11.90 0.48
C ALA A 131 -9.77 -12.29 0.82
N SER A 132 -8.80 -11.77 0.09
CA SER A 132 -7.39 -12.06 0.32
C SER A 132 -6.90 -11.50 1.66
N LEU A 133 -7.22 -10.24 1.96
CA LEU A 133 -6.84 -9.62 3.23
C LEU A 133 -7.55 -10.23 4.42
N ASP A 134 -8.76 -10.75 4.25
CA ASP A 134 -9.49 -11.43 5.32
C ASP A 134 -8.80 -12.72 5.77
N LYS A 135 -7.92 -13.30 4.97
CA LYS A 135 -7.19 -14.52 5.30
C LYS A 135 -6.02 -14.31 6.25
N ILE A 136 -5.63 -13.08 6.48
CA ILE A 136 -4.46 -12.79 7.30
C ILE A 136 -4.76 -11.97 8.55
#